data_024abc999b19211871dc888c520b141a
#
_entry.id   024abc999b19211871dc888c520b141a
#
_cell.length_a   1.000
_cell.length_b   1.000
_cell.length_c   1.000
_cell.angle_alpha   90.00
_cell.angle_beta   90.00
_cell.angle_gamma   90.00
#
_symmetry.space_group_name_H-M   'P 1'
#
loop_
_entity.id
_entity.type
_entity.pdbx_description
1 polymer ?
#
loop_
_entity_poly.entity_id
_entity_poly.type
_entity_poly.pdbx_seq_one_letter_code
_entity_poly.pdbx_strand_id
1 'polypeptide(L)'
;MLKDILVIDDNPDIRFLIWNIIKEQNFNVRSAANYDQAIVEINKKPPDLAIIDIKLDKTDKDGIDLLKLIISKNKLTPVIMISGHATVQIAVEAIRLG
;
A
#
# COMPACT_ATOMS: atom_id res chain seq x y z
N MET A 1 -17.34 10.25 2.28
CA MET A 1 -16.17 10.15 1.39
C MET A 1 -15.42 8.86 1.64
N LEU A 2 -15.04 8.15 0.59
CA LEU A 2 -14.33 6.88 0.74
C LEU A 2 -12.89 7.12 1.23
N LYS A 3 -12.42 6.27 2.13
CA LYS A 3 -11.01 6.25 2.51
C LYS A 3 -10.17 5.76 1.34
N ASP A 4 -9.00 6.32 1.18
CA ASP A 4 -8.10 6.05 0.08
C ASP A 4 -6.96 5.14 0.53
N ILE A 5 -6.83 3.99 -0.14
CA ILE A 5 -5.78 3.00 0.15
C ILE A 5 -4.84 2.93 -1.05
N LEU A 6 -3.55 3.07 -0.79
CA LEU A 6 -2.52 2.93 -1.82
C LEU A 6 -1.79 1.61 -1.61
N VAL A 7 -1.80 0.76 -2.65
CA VAL A 7 -1.14 -0.54 -2.65
C VAL A 7 0.11 -0.44 -3.52
N ILE A 8 1.27 -0.72 -2.94
CA ILE A 8 2.56 -0.63 -3.63
C ILE A 8 3.23 -2.00 -3.62
N ASP A 9 3.25 -2.65 -4.77
CA ASP A 9 3.82 -3.99 -4.93
C ASP A 9 4.17 -4.17 -6.40
N ASP A 10 5.35 -4.75 -6.70
CA ASP A 10 5.79 -4.98 -8.07
C ASP A 10 5.10 -6.19 -8.72
N ASN A 11 4.43 -7.03 -7.94
CA ASN A 11 3.71 -8.19 -8.45
C ASN A 11 2.27 -7.81 -8.80
N PRO A 12 1.88 -7.87 -10.09
CA PRO A 12 0.53 -7.51 -10.50
C PRO A 12 -0.55 -8.42 -9.91
N ASP A 13 -0.23 -9.69 -9.64
CA ASP A 13 -1.19 -10.62 -9.06
C ASP A 13 -1.54 -10.21 -7.62
N ILE A 14 -0.54 -9.75 -6.86
CA ILE A 14 -0.78 -9.30 -5.50
C ILE A 14 -1.59 -8.00 -5.50
N ARG A 15 -1.25 -7.05 -6.38
CA ARG A 15 -2.03 -5.81 -6.51
C ARG A 15 -3.49 -6.11 -6.85
N PHE A 16 -3.72 -7.02 -7.78
CA PHE A 16 -5.06 -7.39 -8.20
C PHE A 16 -5.83 -8.09 -7.09
N LEU A 17 -5.17 -9.01 -6.36
CA LEU A 17 -5.78 -9.71 -5.23
C LEU A 17 -6.24 -8.72 -4.16
N ILE A 18 -5.37 -7.82 -3.75
CA ILE A 18 -5.69 -6.83 -2.72
C ILE A 18 -6.79 -5.90 -3.20
N TRP A 19 -6.71 -5.44 -4.45
CA TRP A 19 -7.72 -4.56 -5.03
C TRP A 19 -9.11 -5.20 -5.01
N ASN A 20 -9.20 -6.48 -5.44
CA ASN A 20 -10.48 -7.17 -5.47
C ASN A 20 -11.12 -7.31 -4.08
N ILE A 21 -10.30 -7.55 -3.07
CA ILE A 21 -10.80 -7.74 -1.71
C ILE A 21 -11.21 -6.41 -1.09
N ILE A 22 -10.37 -5.40 -1.24
CA ILE A 22 -10.58 -4.10 -0.57
C ILE A 22 -11.72 -3.32 -1.20
N LYS A 23 -11.88 -3.38 -2.52
CA LYS A 23 -12.94 -2.61 -3.19
C LYS A 23 -14.33 -2.97 -2.68
N GLU A 24 -14.53 -4.21 -2.22
CA GLU A 24 -15.82 -4.66 -1.69
C GLU A 24 -16.13 -4.05 -0.33
N GLN A 25 -15.14 -3.43 0.32
CA GLN A 25 -15.28 -2.81 1.64
C GLN A 25 -15.53 -1.31 1.57
N ASN A 26 -15.88 -0.79 0.40
CA ASN A 26 -16.15 0.65 0.19
C ASN A 26 -14.91 1.53 0.42
N PHE A 27 -13.75 1.06 -0.01
CA PHE A 27 -12.54 1.87 -0.05
C PHE A 27 -12.23 2.28 -1.48
N ASN A 28 -11.60 3.44 -1.64
CA ASN A 28 -10.99 3.82 -2.90
C ASN A 28 -9.59 3.23 -2.94
N VAL A 29 -9.25 2.46 -3.98
CA VAL A 29 -7.98 1.77 -4.07
C VAL A 29 -7.17 2.30 -5.24
N ARG A 30 -5.95 2.76 -4.96
CA ARG A 30 -4.96 3.10 -5.98
C ARG A 30 -3.81 2.11 -5.86
N SER A 31 -3.05 1.94 -6.93
CA SER A 31 -1.91 1.02 -6.91
C SER A 31 -0.71 1.62 -7.61
N ALA A 32 0.47 1.15 -7.22
CA ALA A 32 1.75 1.50 -7.85
C ALA A 32 2.59 0.24 -7.98
N ALA A 33 3.25 0.08 -9.12
CA ALA A 33 4.01 -1.13 -9.43
C ALA A 33 5.49 -1.01 -9.05
N ASN A 34 5.97 0.20 -8.78
CA ASN A 34 7.38 0.42 -8.48
C ASN A 34 7.56 1.70 -7.68
N TYR A 35 8.80 1.96 -7.31
CA TYR A 35 9.16 3.11 -6.49
C TYR A 35 8.72 4.43 -7.15
N ASP A 36 9.04 4.62 -8.43
CA ASP A 36 8.75 5.88 -9.12
C ASP A 36 7.25 6.14 -9.22
N GLN A 37 6.46 5.12 -9.55
CA GLN A 37 5.00 5.25 -9.57
C GLN A 37 4.44 5.58 -8.19
N ALA A 38 5.00 4.96 -7.15
CA ALA A 38 4.56 5.21 -5.78
C ALA A 38 4.80 6.66 -5.38
N ILE A 39 5.98 7.20 -5.71
CA ILE A 39 6.29 8.61 -5.44
C ILE A 39 5.27 9.54 -6.10
N VAL A 40 4.94 9.28 -7.36
CA VAL A 40 3.94 10.07 -8.09
C VAL A 40 2.60 10.04 -7.38
N GLU A 41 2.13 8.84 -6.99
CA GLU A 41 0.83 8.69 -6.35
C GLU A 41 0.78 9.35 -4.98
N ILE A 42 1.84 9.21 -4.17
CA ILE A 42 1.90 9.83 -2.86
C ILE A 42 1.90 11.35 -2.94
N ASN A 43 2.65 11.91 -3.89
CA ASN A 43 2.71 13.36 -4.08
C ASN A 43 1.43 13.93 -4.67
N LYS A 44 0.74 13.15 -5.50
CA LYS A 44 -0.55 13.56 -6.06
C LYS A 44 -1.61 13.70 -4.97
N LYS A 45 -1.67 12.70 -4.09
CA LYS A 45 -2.59 12.68 -2.95
C LYS A 45 -2.06 11.71 -1.90
N PRO A 46 -1.70 12.17 -0.70
CA PRO A 46 -1.29 11.25 0.36
C PRO A 46 -2.43 10.29 0.70
N PRO A 47 -2.15 8.98 0.81
CA PRO A 47 -3.20 8.01 1.10
C PRO A 47 -3.65 8.05 2.56
N ASP A 48 -4.84 7.54 2.82
CA ASP A 48 -5.33 7.34 4.19
C ASP A 48 -4.70 6.11 4.84
N LEU A 49 -4.33 5.11 4.04
CA LEU A 49 -3.63 3.91 4.46
C LEU A 49 -2.76 3.42 3.31
N ALA A 50 -1.59 2.89 3.60
CA ALA A 50 -0.71 2.33 2.58
C ALA A 50 -0.35 0.88 2.90
N ILE A 51 -0.31 0.05 1.85
CA ILE A 51 0.18 -1.32 1.92
C ILE A 51 1.42 -1.37 1.02
N ILE A 52 2.58 -1.66 1.59
CA ILE A 52 3.85 -1.57 0.88
C ILE A 52 4.59 -2.90 0.93
N ASP A 53 5.02 -3.38 -0.24
CA ASP A 53 5.92 -4.52 -0.33
C ASP A 53 7.30 -4.12 0.20
N ILE A 54 7.82 -4.87 1.17
CA ILE A 54 9.14 -4.60 1.76
C ILE A 54 10.23 -4.64 0.69
N LYS A 55 10.13 -5.59 -0.24
CA LYS A 55 11.15 -5.82 -1.26
C LYS A 55 10.77 -5.25 -2.61
N LEU A 56 10.20 -4.06 -2.61
CA LEU A 56 9.85 -3.38 -3.83
C LEU A 56 11.11 -3.19 -4.69
N ASP A 57 10.99 -3.45 -5.99
CA ASP A 57 12.11 -3.33 -6.94
C ASP A 57 13.34 -4.13 -6.50
N LYS A 58 13.13 -5.24 -5.80
CA LYS A 58 14.19 -6.19 -5.38
C LYS A 58 15.12 -5.66 -4.30
N THR A 59 14.79 -4.54 -3.66
CA THR A 59 15.58 -4.04 -2.53
C THR A 59 14.67 -3.71 -1.35
N ASP A 60 15.13 -4.02 -0.14
CA ASP A 60 14.38 -3.69 1.08
C ASP A 60 14.31 -2.17 1.31
N LYS A 61 15.29 -1.46 0.77
CA LYS A 61 15.44 -0.03 0.98
C LYS A 61 14.27 0.77 0.40
N ASP A 62 13.79 0.39 -0.78
CA ASP A 62 12.75 1.15 -1.47
C ASP A 62 11.44 1.18 -0.67
N GLY A 63 11.06 0.05 -0.08
CA GLY A 63 9.86 0.01 0.78
C GLY A 63 10.00 0.89 2.00
N ILE A 64 11.15 0.86 2.65
CA ILE A 64 11.42 1.69 3.83
C ILE A 64 11.44 3.18 3.48
N ASP A 65 12.03 3.54 2.33
CA ASP A 65 12.06 4.93 1.90
C ASP A 65 10.65 5.46 1.62
N LEU A 66 9.78 4.65 1.03
CA LEU A 66 8.39 5.02 0.81
C LEU A 66 7.62 5.18 2.12
N LEU A 67 7.87 4.30 3.09
CA LEU A 67 7.30 4.43 4.42
C LEU A 67 7.67 5.78 5.04
N LYS A 68 8.94 6.15 4.96
CA LYS A 68 9.40 7.44 5.50
C LYS A 68 8.74 8.63 4.79
N LEU A 69 8.58 8.53 3.47
CA LEU A 69 7.92 9.60 2.72
C LEU A 69 6.46 9.76 3.15
N ILE A 70 5.73 8.67 3.28
CA ILE A 70 4.33 8.71 3.68
C ILE A 70 4.19 9.32 5.07
N ILE A 71 5.02 8.88 6.01
CA ILE A 71 4.99 9.39 7.39
C ILE A 71 5.37 10.87 7.43
N SER A 72 6.26 11.32 6.55
CA SER A 72 6.63 12.73 6.48
C SER A 72 5.46 13.62 6.05
N LYS A 73 4.54 13.08 5.26
CA LYS A 73 3.33 13.80 4.83
C LYS A 73 2.27 13.83 5.93
N ASN A 74 2.10 12.72 6.63
CA ASN A 74 1.15 12.59 7.74
C ASN A 74 1.61 11.48 8.68
N LYS A 75 2.01 11.86 9.88
CA LYS A 75 2.52 10.93 10.89
C LYS A 75 1.52 9.87 11.32
N LEU A 76 0.23 10.15 11.13
CA LEU A 76 -0.83 9.26 11.58
C LEU A 76 -1.28 8.27 10.52
N THR A 77 -0.72 8.31 9.32
CA THR A 77 -1.10 7.38 8.25
C THR A 77 -0.66 5.95 8.61
N PRO A 78 -1.60 5.00 8.76
CA PRO A 78 -1.23 3.61 8.97
C PRO A 78 -0.52 3.05 7.74
N VAL A 79 0.57 2.32 7.96
CA VAL A 79 1.31 1.66 6.89
C VAL A 79 1.48 0.19 7.26
N ILE A 80 1.09 -0.69 6.33
CA ILE A 80 1.23 -2.13 6.48
C ILE A 80 2.31 -2.60 5.53
N MET A 81 3.37 -3.20 6.08
CA MET A 81 4.44 -3.76 5.27
C MET A 81 4.14 -5.23 5.01
N ILE A 82 4.27 -5.67 3.75
CA ILE A 82 4.01 -7.06 3.38
C ILE A 82 5.25 -7.69 2.76
N SER A 83 5.35 -9.03 2.87
CA SER A 83 6.42 -9.79 2.24
C SER A 83 5.87 -11.13 1.77
N GLY A 84 5.06 -11.09 0.70
CA GLY A 84 4.47 -12.27 0.09
C GLY A 84 3.03 -12.54 0.51
N HIS A 85 2.48 -13.66 0.04
CA HIS A 85 1.06 -13.95 0.15
C HIS A 85 0.56 -14.10 1.59
N ALA A 86 1.35 -14.71 2.47
CA ALA A 86 0.94 -14.93 3.85
C ALA A 86 0.70 -13.59 4.57
N THR A 87 1.56 -12.61 4.31
CA THR A 87 1.43 -11.28 4.91
C THR A 87 0.24 -10.52 4.33
N VAL A 88 -0.09 -10.77 3.05
CA VAL A 88 -1.27 -10.15 2.42
C VAL A 88 -2.55 -10.53 3.17
N GLN A 89 -2.71 -11.81 3.53
CA GLN A 89 -3.89 -12.24 4.27
C GLN A 89 -4.02 -11.54 5.61
N ILE A 90 -2.91 -11.36 6.31
CA ILE A 90 -2.89 -10.65 7.59
C ILE A 90 -3.26 -9.17 7.39
N ALA A 91 -2.72 -8.54 6.34
CA ALA A 91 -3.02 -7.15 6.04
C ALA A 91 -4.51 -6.94 5.73
N VAL A 92 -5.09 -7.85 4.94
CA VAL A 92 -6.52 -7.79 4.59
C VAL A 92 -7.38 -7.91 5.84
N GLU A 93 -7.04 -8.85 6.73
CA GLU A 93 -7.76 -9.02 7.99
C GLU A 93 -7.71 -7.76 8.84
N ALA A 94 -6.54 -7.13 8.93
CA ALA A 94 -6.39 -5.90 9.68
C ALA A 94 -7.29 -4.79 9.13
N ILE A 95 -7.41 -4.69 7.82
CA ILE A 95 -8.27 -3.70 7.17
C ILE A 95 -9.74 -3.97 7.48
N ARG A 96 -10.16 -5.25 7.43
CA ARG A 96 -11.54 -5.63 7.73
C ARG A 96 -11.94 -5.33 9.17
N LEU A 97 -11.00 -5.46 10.09
CA LEU A 97 -11.26 -5.20 11.50
C LEU A 97 -11.27 -3.70 11.84
N GLY A 98 -10.83 -2.88 10.91
CA GLY A 98 -10.86 -1.46 11.06
C GLY A 98 -9.55 -0.83 11.39
#